data_4f4bad5c3e4aec2b5ecd83c990d6702b
#
_entry.id   4f4bad5c3e4aec2b5ecd83c990d6702b
#
_cell.length_a   1.000
_cell.length_b   1.000
_cell.length_c   1.000
_cell.angle_alpha   90.00
_cell.angle_beta   90.00
_cell.angle_gamma   90.00
#
_symmetry.space_group_name_H-M   'P 1'
#
loop_
_entity.id
_entity.type
_entity.pdbx_description
1 polymer ?
#
loop_
_entity_poly.entity_id
_entity_poly.type
_entity_poly.pdbx_seq_one_letter_code
_entity_poly.pdbx_strand_id
1 'polypeptide(L)'
;NLIAKFSGIKEVFQYPLFQKKQQHITETPKKFIKEKFELTVKDDPEIEIDDIIAKKTIEKFQIDKKEINILLGIGGSGPTKRIPANTFIKVIDKISKIKNCKFFLATGKNEEEQVILRDILSSEFSGLCKPLDDFSLREIMPLIKNCNLSICNDTSFSHLSAALGVKTITLMADTPLIY
;
A
#
# COMPACT_ATOMS: atom_id res chain seq x y z
N ASN A 1 0.69 -26.84 21.99
CA ASN A 1 -0.40 -25.93 22.30
C ASN A 1 -1.43 -26.63 23.24
N LEU A 2 -1.18 -26.53 24.57
CA LEU A 2 -2.00 -27.18 25.59
C LEU A 2 -3.46 -26.65 25.59
N ILE A 3 -3.63 -25.36 25.42
CA ILE A 3 -4.95 -24.70 25.40
C ILE A 3 -5.85 -25.28 24.30
N ALA A 4 -5.34 -25.44 23.09
CA ALA A 4 -6.10 -26.01 21.98
C ALA A 4 -6.46 -27.49 22.22
N LYS A 5 -5.59 -28.28 22.87
CA LYS A 5 -5.89 -29.67 23.23
C LYS A 5 -7.02 -29.79 24.28
N PHE A 6 -7.08 -28.86 25.24
CA PHE A 6 -8.12 -28.86 26.27
C PHE A 6 -9.45 -28.21 25.83
N SER A 7 -9.48 -27.51 24.68
CA SER A 7 -10.69 -26.86 24.17
C SER A 7 -11.61 -27.78 23.34
N GLY A 8 -11.29 -29.08 23.23
CA GLY A 8 -12.06 -30.02 22.43
C GLY A 8 -11.86 -29.91 20.92
N ILE A 9 -10.91 -29.11 20.47
CA ILE A 9 -10.52 -28.98 19.05
C ILE A 9 -9.89 -30.29 18.59
N LYS A 10 -10.47 -30.91 17.56
CA LYS A 10 -10.03 -32.22 17.06
C LYS A 10 -8.66 -32.16 16.36
N GLU A 11 -8.42 -31.09 15.60
CA GLU A 11 -7.19 -30.90 14.85
C GLU A 11 -6.61 -29.51 15.07
N VAL A 12 -5.31 -29.44 15.31
CA VAL A 12 -4.58 -28.19 15.50
C VAL A 12 -3.37 -28.20 14.56
N PHE A 13 -3.39 -27.29 13.61
CA PHE A 13 -2.28 -27.05 12.71
C PHE A 13 -1.41 -25.92 13.27
N GLN A 14 -0.13 -26.17 13.43
CA GLN A 14 0.80 -25.15 13.86
C GLN A 14 1.60 -24.64 12.66
N TYR A 15 1.43 -23.35 12.37
CA TYR A 15 2.23 -22.68 11.36
C TYR A 15 3.69 -22.49 11.83
N PRO A 16 4.69 -22.86 11.04
CA PRO A 16 6.09 -22.69 11.41
C PRO A 16 6.48 -21.20 11.32
N LEU A 17 6.60 -20.55 12.49
CA LEU A 17 6.92 -19.12 12.59
C LEU A 17 8.38 -18.79 12.23
N PHE A 18 9.31 -19.75 12.40
CA PHE A 18 10.72 -19.51 12.17
C PHE A 18 11.28 -20.57 11.21
N GLN A 19 11.76 -20.10 10.07
CA GLN A 19 12.50 -20.95 9.15
C GLN A 19 13.95 -20.47 9.06
N LYS A 20 14.89 -21.43 9.10
CA LYS A 20 16.32 -21.17 8.99
C LYS A 20 16.77 -20.84 7.55
N LYS A 21 15.89 -20.96 6.57
CA LYS A 21 16.21 -20.71 5.16
C LYS A 21 15.77 -19.30 4.77
N GLN A 22 16.64 -18.60 4.09
CA GLN A 22 16.34 -17.34 3.45
C GLN A 22 15.44 -17.60 2.24
N GLN A 23 14.17 -17.21 2.32
CA GLN A 23 13.16 -17.40 1.28
C GLN A 23 12.11 -16.31 1.37
N HIS A 24 11.38 -16.10 0.28
CA HIS A 24 10.28 -15.12 0.26
C HIS A 24 9.24 -15.49 1.34
N ILE A 25 8.67 -14.48 2.00
CA ILE A 25 7.75 -14.66 3.13
C ILE A 25 6.50 -15.49 2.75
N THR A 26 6.06 -15.43 1.51
CA THR A 26 4.90 -16.17 1.00
C THR A 26 5.14 -17.66 0.81
N GLU A 27 6.41 -18.10 0.67
CA GLU A 27 6.72 -19.51 0.41
C GLU A 27 6.34 -20.43 1.58
N THR A 28 6.53 -19.98 2.81
CA THR A 28 6.19 -20.78 3.99
C THR A 28 4.68 -21.02 4.13
N PRO A 29 3.80 -19.99 4.03
CA PRO A 29 2.35 -20.21 4.04
C PRO A 29 1.86 -21.07 2.89
N LYS A 30 2.36 -20.87 1.66
CA LYS A 30 2.02 -21.70 0.50
C LYS A 30 2.31 -23.19 0.76
N LYS A 31 3.53 -23.48 1.21
CA LYS A 31 3.94 -24.84 1.53
C LYS A 31 3.09 -25.44 2.64
N PHE A 32 2.84 -24.69 3.72
CA PHE A 32 2.00 -25.14 4.83
C PHE A 32 0.56 -25.46 4.37
N ILE A 33 -0.05 -24.60 3.56
CA ILE A 33 -1.41 -24.82 3.04
C ILE A 33 -1.43 -26.07 2.14
N LYS A 34 -0.43 -26.23 1.26
CA LYS A 34 -0.34 -27.39 0.37
C LYS A 34 -0.17 -28.69 1.17
N GLU A 35 0.70 -28.71 2.19
CA GLU A 35 0.98 -29.92 2.98
C GLU A 35 -0.15 -30.31 3.92
N LYS A 36 -0.91 -29.34 4.43
CA LYS A 36 -1.94 -29.60 5.45
C LYS A 36 -3.35 -29.69 4.89
N PHE A 37 -3.62 -29.05 3.79
CA PHE A 37 -4.96 -28.94 3.21
C PHE A 37 -5.02 -29.45 1.76
N GLU A 38 -3.89 -29.85 1.17
CA GLU A 38 -3.78 -30.28 -0.23
C GLU A 38 -4.23 -29.22 -1.25
N LEU A 39 -4.26 -27.94 -0.82
CA LEU A 39 -4.65 -26.81 -1.64
C LEU A 39 -3.44 -26.11 -2.24
N THR A 40 -3.53 -25.76 -3.52
CA THR A 40 -2.58 -24.87 -4.18
C THR A 40 -3.15 -23.47 -4.20
N VAL A 41 -2.41 -22.51 -3.63
CA VAL A 41 -2.80 -21.10 -3.58
C VAL A 41 -1.84 -20.25 -4.40
N LYS A 42 -2.38 -19.19 -5.01
CA LYS A 42 -1.56 -18.12 -5.60
C LYS A 42 -0.99 -17.28 -4.45
N ASP A 43 0.17 -16.69 -4.66
CA ASP A 43 0.83 -15.81 -3.70
C ASP A 43 0.66 -14.33 -4.02
N ASP A 44 0.14 -14.00 -5.19
CA ASP A 44 -0.18 -12.63 -5.54
C ASP A 44 -1.46 -12.19 -4.80
N PRO A 45 -1.38 -11.19 -3.92
CA PRO A 45 -2.56 -10.63 -3.26
C PRO A 45 -3.44 -9.95 -4.30
N GLU A 46 -4.76 -10.14 -4.21
CA GLU A 46 -5.73 -9.58 -5.13
C GLU A 46 -6.90 -8.98 -4.35
N ILE A 47 -7.28 -7.74 -4.69
CA ILE A 47 -8.44 -7.05 -4.12
C ILE A 47 -9.36 -6.65 -5.27
N GLU A 48 -10.58 -7.14 -5.22
CA GLU A 48 -11.63 -6.73 -6.15
C GLU A 48 -12.41 -5.53 -5.59
N ILE A 49 -12.67 -4.57 -6.44
CA ILE A 49 -13.54 -3.42 -6.14
C ILE A 49 -14.70 -3.46 -7.13
N ASP A 50 -15.91 -3.38 -6.60
CA ASP A 50 -17.13 -3.28 -7.40
C ASP A 50 -17.07 -2.05 -8.34
N ASP A 51 -17.44 -2.25 -9.61
CA ASP A 51 -17.35 -1.22 -10.64
C ASP A 51 -18.24 0.00 -10.36
N ILE A 52 -19.38 -0.19 -9.67
CA ILE A 52 -20.27 0.91 -9.29
C ILE A 52 -19.60 1.76 -8.24
N ILE A 53 -18.92 1.14 -7.28
CA ILE A 53 -18.15 1.83 -6.25
C ILE A 53 -16.98 2.58 -6.88
N ALA A 54 -16.26 1.94 -7.81
CA ALA A 54 -15.15 2.56 -8.52
C ALA A 54 -15.60 3.80 -9.31
N LYS A 55 -16.73 3.74 -10.01
CA LYS A 55 -17.31 4.88 -10.73
C LYS A 55 -17.70 6.03 -9.81
N LYS A 56 -18.43 5.77 -8.72
CA LYS A 56 -18.80 6.78 -7.71
C LYS A 56 -17.58 7.46 -7.10
N THR A 57 -16.48 6.73 -6.96
CA THR A 57 -15.23 7.27 -6.43
C THR A 57 -14.58 8.27 -7.39
N ILE A 58 -14.65 8.04 -8.70
CA ILE A 58 -14.16 8.98 -9.71
C ILE A 58 -14.85 10.34 -9.54
N GLU A 59 -16.16 10.36 -9.36
CA GLU A 59 -16.94 11.57 -9.13
C GLU A 59 -16.59 12.23 -7.79
N LYS A 60 -16.61 11.45 -6.70
CA LYS A 60 -16.32 11.95 -5.34
C LYS A 60 -14.96 12.63 -5.23
N PHE A 61 -13.93 12.04 -5.83
CA PHE A 61 -12.56 12.54 -5.76
C PHE A 61 -12.17 13.43 -6.95
N GLN A 62 -13.10 13.65 -7.90
CA GLN A 62 -12.87 14.45 -9.11
C GLN A 62 -11.65 13.94 -9.89
N ILE A 63 -11.60 12.62 -10.13
CA ILE A 63 -10.52 11.99 -10.86
C ILE A 63 -10.71 12.27 -12.35
N ASP A 64 -9.85 13.09 -12.93
CA ASP A 64 -9.81 13.28 -14.38
C ASP A 64 -8.99 12.17 -15.03
N LYS A 65 -9.62 11.39 -15.91
CA LYS A 65 -8.94 10.30 -16.65
C LYS A 65 -7.98 10.81 -17.74
N LYS A 66 -8.03 12.12 -18.06
CA LYS A 66 -7.08 12.74 -18.99
C LYS A 66 -5.76 13.09 -18.31
N GLU A 67 -5.76 13.17 -16.99
CA GLU A 67 -4.58 13.41 -16.18
C GLU A 67 -3.96 12.08 -15.74
N ILE A 68 -2.68 12.09 -15.44
CA ILE A 68 -2.01 10.96 -14.78
C ILE A 68 -2.27 11.07 -13.27
N ASN A 69 -3.04 10.15 -12.74
CA ASN A 69 -3.37 10.08 -11.33
C ASN A 69 -2.33 9.21 -10.60
N ILE A 70 -1.64 9.78 -9.64
CA ILE A 70 -0.53 9.13 -8.93
C ILE A 70 -0.82 9.08 -7.44
N LEU A 71 -0.76 7.89 -6.85
CA LEU A 71 -0.76 7.75 -5.40
C LEU A 71 0.66 7.93 -4.88
N LEU A 72 0.83 8.78 -3.88
CA LEU A 72 2.05 8.90 -3.08
C LEU A 72 1.77 8.37 -1.68
N GLY A 73 2.29 7.20 -1.35
CA GLY A 73 2.24 6.63 0.00
C GLY A 73 3.39 7.17 0.85
N ILE A 74 3.16 8.31 1.50
CA ILE A 74 4.19 9.08 2.20
C ILE A 74 4.38 8.67 3.66
N GLY A 75 3.48 7.89 4.23
CA GLY A 75 3.55 7.38 5.59
C GLY A 75 4.59 6.28 5.80
N GLY A 76 4.78 5.86 7.04
CA GLY A 76 5.68 4.76 7.39
C GLY A 76 5.73 4.51 8.90
N SER A 77 5.68 3.23 9.31
CA SER A 77 5.62 2.82 10.72
C SER A 77 6.91 3.04 11.53
N GLY A 78 8.00 3.40 10.87
CA GLY A 78 9.28 3.65 11.53
C GLY A 78 10.08 4.77 10.85
N PRO A 79 11.06 5.37 11.53
CA PRO A 79 11.85 6.47 10.98
C PRO A 79 12.61 6.07 9.72
N THR A 80 13.09 4.84 9.63
CA THR A 80 13.81 4.30 8.46
C THR A 80 12.90 4.09 7.25
N LYS A 81 11.59 3.94 7.46
CA LYS A 81 10.60 3.75 6.39
C LYS A 81 9.97 5.05 5.92
N ARG A 82 10.29 6.18 6.53
CA ARG A 82 9.75 7.49 6.17
C ARG A 82 10.75 8.27 5.32
N ILE A 83 10.47 8.33 4.04
CA ILE A 83 11.25 9.18 3.12
C ILE A 83 10.90 10.65 3.38
N PRO A 84 11.88 11.56 3.45
CA PRO A 84 11.63 12.97 3.71
C PRO A 84 10.75 13.65 2.67
N ALA A 85 9.92 14.61 3.10
CA ALA A 85 9.02 15.37 2.24
C ALA A 85 9.70 15.96 1.00
N ASN A 86 10.92 16.49 1.14
CA ASN A 86 11.68 17.07 0.04
C ASN A 86 11.95 16.09 -1.11
N THR A 87 12.06 14.79 -0.84
CA THR A 87 12.20 13.78 -1.88
C THR A 87 10.90 13.63 -2.68
N PHE A 88 9.75 13.59 -2.02
CA PHE A 88 8.46 13.56 -2.70
C PHE A 88 8.20 14.85 -3.49
N ILE A 89 8.53 16.01 -2.94
CA ILE A 89 8.43 17.31 -3.63
C ILE A 89 9.25 17.29 -4.92
N LYS A 90 10.47 16.76 -4.90
CA LYS A 90 11.31 16.60 -6.11
C LYS A 90 10.69 15.63 -7.13
N VAL A 91 10.02 14.59 -6.67
CA VAL A 91 9.31 13.64 -7.55
C VAL A 91 8.12 14.33 -8.21
N ILE A 92 7.33 15.08 -7.44
CA ILE A 92 6.20 15.88 -7.93
C ILE A 92 6.69 16.88 -8.98
N ASP A 93 7.72 17.66 -8.68
CA ASP A 93 8.32 18.63 -9.61
C ASP A 93 8.72 17.99 -10.93
N LYS A 94 9.47 16.89 -10.88
CA LYS A 94 9.95 16.21 -12.10
C LYS A 94 8.81 15.66 -12.95
N ILE A 95 7.80 15.05 -12.35
CA ILE A 95 6.69 14.44 -13.09
C ILE A 95 5.77 15.53 -13.66
N SER A 96 5.45 16.57 -12.90
CA SER A 96 4.55 17.65 -13.32
C SER A 96 5.09 18.45 -14.52
N LYS A 97 6.42 18.52 -14.69
CA LYS A 97 7.07 19.13 -15.85
C LYS A 97 6.91 18.31 -17.13
N ILE A 98 6.64 17.03 -17.04
CA ILE A 98 6.57 16.12 -18.20
C ILE A 98 5.13 15.83 -18.59
N LYS A 99 4.22 15.74 -17.61
CA LYS A 99 2.83 15.31 -17.81
C LYS A 99 1.89 16.10 -16.93
N ASN A 100 0.66 16.34 -17.45
CA ASN A 100 -0.44 16.78 -16.60
C ASN A 100 -0.81 15.68 -15.62
N CYS A 101 -0.71 15.94 -14.33
CA CYS A 101 -0.85 14.93 -13.29
C CYS A 101 -1.47 15.48 -12.01
N LYS A 102 -2.06 14.57 -11.23
CA LYS A 102 -2.58 14.82 -9.89
C LYS A 102 -2.01 13.80 -8.92
N PHE A 103 -1.65 14.26 -7.74
CA PHE A 103 -1.06 13.44 -6.69
C PHE A 103 -2.04 13.28 -5.53
N PHE A 104 -2.27 12.03 -5.12
CA PHE A 104 -3.06 11.68 -3.95
C PHE A 104 -2.11 11.26 -2.83
N LEU A 105 -2.09 12.01 -1.72
CA LEU A 105 -1.16 11.82 -0.63
C LEU A 105 -1.77 10.91 0.43
N ALA A 106 -1.29 9.68 0.53
CA ALA A 106 -1.77 8.68 1.48
C ALA A 106 -0.81 8.54 2.67
N THR A 107 -1.33 8.72 3.87
CA THR A 107 -0.55 8.68 5.11
C THR A 107 -1.43 8.29 6.30
N GLY A 108 -0.80 7.96 7.43
CA GLY A 108 -1.47 7.77 8.72
C GLY A 108 -1.70 9.11 9.44
N LYS A 109 -2.24 9.00 10.66
CA LYS A 109 -2.58 10.17 11.50
C LYS A 109 -1.57 10.45 12.62
N ASN A 110 -0.45 9.74 12.66
CA ASN A 110 0.59 10.06 13.63
C ASN A 110 1.32 11.35 13.26
N GLU A 111 1.84 12.06 14.27
CA GLU A 111 2.39 13.41 14.08
C GLU A 111 3.57 13.45 13.11
N GLU A 112 4.44 12.44 13.13
CA GLU A 112 5.62 12.40 12.27
C GLU A 112 5.23 12.25 10.79
N GLU A 113 4.18 11.51 10.48
CA GLU A 113 3.65 11.38 9.12
C GLU A 113 2.92 12.65 8.70
N GLN A 114 2.18 13.27 9.62
CA GLN A 114 1.47 14.53 9.39
C GLN A 114 2.42 15.71 9.13
N VAL A 115 3.61 15.71 9.71
CA VAL A 115 4.67 16.70 9.36
C VAL A 115 5.03 16.58 7.87
N ILE A 116 5.27 15.36 7.38
CA ILE A 116 5.62 15.15 5.96
C ILE A 116 4.47 15.63 5.06
N LEU A 117 3.22 15.35 5.42
CA LEU A 117 2.05 15.79 4.67
C LEU A 117 1.98 17.32 4.61
N ARG A 118 2.10 17.99 5.76
CA ARG A 118 2.07 19.46 5.82
C ARG A 118 3.19 20.09 5.01
N ASP A 119 4.40 19.55 5.06
CA ASP A 119 5.53 20.06 4.29
C ASP A 119 5.27 19.99 2.79
N ILE A 120 4.71 18.87 2.30
CA ILE A 120 4.34 18.74 0.88
C ILE A 120 3.22 19.73 0.51
N LEU A 121 2.19 19.84 1.34
CA LEU A 121 1.07 20.76 1.08
C LEU A 121 1.44 22.25 1.23
N SER A 122 2.54 22.56 1.90
CA SER A 122 3.08 23.92 1.98
C SER A 122 3.99 24.28 0.81
N SER A 123 4.29 23.34 -0.07
CA SER A 123 5.11 23.58 -1.27
C SER A 123 4.31 24.27 -2.39
N GLU A 124 5.02 24.79 -3.38
CA GLU A 124 4.42 25.37 -4.60
C GLU A 124 3.57 24.37 -5.40
N PHE A 125 3.70 23.06 -5.13
CA PHE A 125 2.95 22.00 -5.80
C PHE A 125 1.66 21.60 -5.09
N SER A 126 1.28 22.29 -4.02
CA SER A 126 0.07 21.98 -3.23
C SER A 126 -1.19 21.87 -4.07
N GLY A 127 -1.33 22.70 -5.12
CA GLY A 127 -2.45 22.68 -6.06
C GLY A 127 -2.59 21.38 -6.88
N LEU A 128 -1.51 20.61 -7.03
CA LEU A 128 -1.49 19.31 -7.68
C LEU A 128 -1.77 18.15 -6.72
N CYS A 129 -1.78 18.41 -5.41
CA CYS A 129 -1.84 17.42 -4.35
C CYS A 129 -3.21 17.38 -3.68
N LYS A 130 -3.72 16.19 -3.43
CA LYS A 130 -4.94 15.96 -2.64
C LYS A 130 -4.62 15.04 -1.46
N PRO A 131 -4.75 15.51 -0.21
CA PRO A 131 -4.54 14.68 0.97
C PRO A 131 -5.67 13.66 1.12
N LEU A 132 -5.35 12.46 1.63
CA LEU A 132 -6.27 11.37 1.84
C LEU A 132 -6.38 10.95 3.33
N ASP A 133 -5.73 11.63 4.23
CA ASP A 133 -5.64 11.28 5.65
C ASP A 133 -6.98 11.36 6.41
N ASP A 134 -7.96 12.11 5.90
CA ASP A 134 -9.31 12.17 6.47
C ASP A 134 -10.24 11.04 6.03
N PHE A 135 -9.80 10.21 5.09
CA PHE A 135 -10.61 9.12 4.58
C PHE A 135 -10.17 7.77 5.16
N SER A 136 -11.12 6.88 5.37
CA SER A 136 -10.84 5.49 5.75
C SER A 136 -10.20 4.72 4.59
N LEU A 137 -9.46 3.64 4.90
CA LEU A 137 -8.91 2.74 3.87
C LEU A 137 -9.99 2.24 2.90
N ARG A 138 -11.19 1.93 3.41
CA ARG A 138 -12.31 1.46 2.60
C ARG A 138 -12.74 2.49 1.56
N GLU A 139 -12.68 3.78 1.89
CA GLU A 139 -13.05 4.87 0.97
C GLU A 139 -11.97 5.15 -0.07
N ILE A 140 -10.69 4.97 0.29
CA ILE A 140 -9.59 5.29 -0.62
C ILE A 140 -9.16 4.11 -1.51
N MET A 141 -9.46 2.85 -1.15
CA MET A 141 -9.13 1.71 -2.02
C MET A 141 -9.68 1.84 -3.44
N PRO A 142 -10.96 2.23 -3.67
CA PRO A 142 -11.45 2.45 -5.02
C PRO A 142 -10.77 3.61 -5.74
N LEU A 143 -10.29 4.64 -5.00
CA LEU A 143 -9.47 5.71 -5.57
C LEU A 143 -8.11 5.17 -6.01
N ILE A 144 -7.45 4.37 -5.16
CA ILE A 144 -6.15 3.75 -5.49
C ILE A 144 -6.27 2.95 -6.78
N LYS A 145 -7.32 2.12 -6.94
CA LYS A 145 -7.58 1.35 -8.16
C LYS A 145 -7.67 2.22 -9.42
N ASN A 146 -8.06 3.47 -9.30
CA ASN A 146 -8.16 4.43 -10.40
C ASN A 146 -6.86 5.23 -10.65
N CYS A 147 -5.80 5.00 -9.85
CA CYS A 147 -4.50 5.61 -10.09
C CYS A 147 -3.74 4.87 -11.21
N ASN A 148 -2.97 5.62 -11.98
CA ASN A 148 -2.11 5.07 -13.05
C ASN A 148 -0.80 4.50 -12.49
N LEU A 149 -0.35 5.05 -11.37
CA LEU A 149 0.91 4.72 -10.72
C LEU A 149 0.79 4.95 -9.22
N SER A 150 1.49 4.13 -8.46
CA SER A 150 1.69 4.31 -7.02
C SER A 150 3.18 4.39 -6.72
N ILE A 151 3.60 5.38 -5.94
CA ILE A 151 4.97 5.54 -5.44
C ILE A 151 4.86 5.63 -3.93
N CYS A 152 5.28 4.60 -3.23
CA CYS A 152 5.04 4.48 -1.80
C CYS A 152 6.31 4.13 -1.04
N ASN A 153 6.39 4.60 0.18
CA ASN A 153 7.27 3.98 1.17
C ASN A 153 6.86 2.51 1.37
N ASP A 154 7.72 1.71 2.01
CA ASP A 154 7.39 0.34 2.42
C ASP A 154 6.31 0.35 3.52
N THR A 155 5.05 0.41 3.08
CA THR A 155 3.84 0.55 3.91
C THR A 155 2.66 -0.23 3.36
N SER A 156 1.55 -0.26 4.11
CA SER A 156 0.29 -0.86 3.67
C SER A 156 -0.20 -0.31 2.32
N PHE A 157 0.09 0.95 1.99
CA PHE A 157 -0.34 1.54 0.72
C PHE A 157 0.36 0.93 -0.49
N SER A 158 1.62 0.51 -0.38
CA SER A 158 2.31 -0.20 -1.44
C SER A 158 1.67 -1.57 -1.70
N HIS A 159 1.38 -2.31 -0.63
CA HIS A 159 0.73 -3.62 -0.71
C HIS A 159 -0.71 -3.51 -1.25
N LEU A 160 -1.48 -2.54 -0.79
CA LEU A 160 -2.84 -2.29 -1.30
C LEU A 160 -2.84 -1.92 -2.77
N SER A 161 -1.91 -1.07 -3.21
CA SER A 161 -1.78 -0.68 -4.60
C SER A 161 -1.47 -1.87 -5.50
N ALA A 162 -0.52 -2.71 -5.09
CA ALA A 162 -0.17 -3.93 -5.81
C ALA A 162 -1.37 -4.90 -5.88
N ALA A 163 -2.05 -5.13 -4.76
CA ALA A 163 -3.22 -6.01 -4.69
C ALA A 163 -4.42 -5.51 -5.51
N LEU A 164 -4.52 -4.20 -5.74
CA LEU A 164 -5.51 -3.57 -6.61
C LEU A 164 -5.10 -3.53 -8.09
N GLY A 165 -3.95 -4.12 -8.44
CA GLY A 165 -3.43 -4.18 -9.81
C GLY A 165 -2.83 -2.87 -10.31
N VAL A 166 -2.51 -1.92 -9.44
CA VAL A 166 -1.87 -0.65 -9.80
C VAL A 166 -0.37 -0.84 -9.93
N LYS A 167 0.24 -0.29 -10.97
CA LYS A 167 1.72 -0.25 -11.09
C LYS A 167 2.30 0.43 -9.88
N THR A 168 3.17 -0.25 -9.14
CA THR A 168 3.66 0.24 -7.85
C THR A 168 5.18 0.27 -7.81
N ILE A 169 5.72 1.41 -7.36
CA ILE A 169 7.12 1.59 -7.01
C ILE A 169 7.18 1.68 -5.50
N THR A 170 7.83 0.71 -4.85
CA THR A 170 8.03 0.71 -3.40
C THR A 170 9.45 1.16 -3.08
N LEU A 171 9.56 2.17 -2.21
CA LEU A 171 10.81 2.70 -1.72
C LEU A 171 11.24 1.89 -0.50
N MET A 172 12.09 0.88 -0.74
CA MET A 172 12.61 -0.01 0.29
C MET A 172 13.88 0.60 0.90
N ALA A 173 13.87 0.89 2.19
CA ALA A 173 15.02 1.47 2.88
C ALA A 173 15.84 0.40 3.62
N ASP A 174 15.24 -0.32 4.55
CA ASP A 174 15.90 -1.30 5.43
C ASP A 174 15.28 -2.72 5.34
N THR A 175 14.21 -2.89 4.59
CA THR A 175 13.58 -4.20 4.39
C THR A 175 14.34 -4.98 3.33
N PRO A 176 14.77 -6.23 3.62
CA PRO A 176 15.45 -7.07 2.64
C PRO A 176 14.59 -7.34 1.40
N LEU A 177 15.19 -7.31 0.20
CA LEU A 177 14.49 -7.54 -1.08
C LEU A 177 13.87 -8.95 -1.20
N ILE A 178 14.31 -9.89 -0.37
CA ILE A 178 13.76 -11.26 -0.33
C ILE A 178 12.54 -11.39 0.58
N TYR A 179 12.18 -10.34 1.24
CA TYR A 179 11.09 -10.33 2.22
C TYR A 179 9.71 -10.41 1.56
#